data_cf1e7ddfc4279894980e8bf938fe9923
#
_entry.id   cf1e7ddfc4279894980e8bf938fe9923
#
_cell.length_a   1.000
_cell.length_b   1.000
_cell.length_c   1.000
_cell.angle_alpha   90.00
_cell.angle_beta   90.00
_cell.angle_gamma   90.00
#
_symmetry.space_group_name_H-M   'P 1'
#
loop_
_entity.id
_entity.type
_entity.pdbx_description
1 polymer ?
#
loop_
_entity_poly.entity_id
_entity_poly.type
_entity_poly.pdbx_seq_one_letter_code
_entity_poly.pdbx_strand_id
1 'polypeptide(L)'
;MVNTTGFLNTIKSGVQDTMIAEATHLAVGTDNTAATVGDTDLGAEVTRKARQEYTRGTSDVIFSLFLNSLESNGNSLKEVGLFDAASVGNLLERNTFTAIAKSSSIEVWVDVEEQIDVTQ
;
A
#
# COMPACT_ATOMS: atom_id res chain seq x y z
N MET A 1 12.77 33.48 4.99
CA MET A 1 13.40 32.45 4.13
C MET A 1 12.37 31.85 3.22
N VAL A 2 12.72 31.65 1.95
CA VAL A 2 11.83 31.02 0.97
C VAL A 2 12.47 29.72 0.48
N ASN A 3 11.75 28.60 0.59
CA ASN A 3 12.19 27.34 0.01
C ASN A 3 12.00 27.39 -1.50
N THR A 4 13.02 27.01 -2.24
CA THR A 4 12.94 26.95 -3.70
C THR A 4 12.27 25.65 -4.16
N THR A 5 11.74 25.66 -5.38
CA THR A 5 11.19 24.45 -5.99
C THR A 5 12.23 23.33 -6.04
N GLY A 6 13.50 23.65 -6.33
CA GLY A 6 14.57 22.66 -6.36
C GLY A 6 14.78 21.98 -4.99
N PHE A 7 14.74 22.75 -3.91
CA PHE A 7 14.87 22.21 -2.56
C PHE A 7 13.67 21.32 -2.20
N LEU A 8 12.45 21.78 -2.50
CA LEU A 8 11.25 20.99 -2.24
C LEU A 8 11.25 19.67 -3.02
N ASN A 9 11.69 19.70 -4.27
CA ASN A 9 11.80 18.48 -5.08
C ASN A 9 12.84 17.52 -4.52
N THR A 10 13.93 18.03 -3.97
CA THR A 10 14.94 17.19 -3.30
C THR A 10 14.36 16.50 -2.08
N ILE A 11 13.57 17.22 -1.26
CA ILE A 11 12.89 16.64 -0.10
C ILE A 11 11.91 15.55 -0.54
N LYS A 12 11.07 15.83 -1.54
CA LYS A 12 10.11 14.84 -2.07
C LYS A 12 10.83 13.59 -2.55
N SER A 13 11.91 13.75 -3.29
CA SER A 13 12.70 12.63 -3.81
C SER A 13 13.26 11.76 -2.68
N GLY A 14 13.79 12.38 -1.62
CA GLY A 14 14.28 11.65 -0.46
C GLY A 14 13.19 10.87 0.28
N VAL A 15 11.99 11.45 0.41
CA VAL A 15 10.85 10.76 1.01
C VAL A 15 10.40 9.59 0.13
N GLN A 16 10.34 9.78 -1.18
CA GLN A 16 10.00 8.69 -2.12
C GLN A 16 11.00 7.53 -2.02
N ASP A 17 12.29 7.83 -1.93
CA ASP A 17 13.33 6.80 -1.78
C ASP A 17 13.11 5.99 -0.49
N THR A 18 12.76 6.65 0.60
CA THR A 18 12.47 5.99 1.87
C THR A 18 11.22 5.11 1.77
N MET A 19 10.14 5.61 1.17
CA MET A 19 8.92 4.84 0.97
C MET A 19 9.19 3.58 0.16
N ILE A 20 9.94 3.69 -0.94
CA ILE A 20 10.26 2.57 -1.82
C ILE A 20 11.13 1.55 -1.08
N ALA A 21 12.05 1.99 -0.24
CA ALA A 21 12.90 1.09 0.53
C ALA A 21 12.12 0.33 1.61
N GLU A 22 11.12 0.97 2.23
CA GLU A 22 10.40 0.40 3.37
C GLU A 22 9.15 -0.40 2.96
N ALA A 23 8.38 0.08 1.98
CA ALA A 23 7.10 -0.53 1.57
C ALA A 23 7.35 -1.69 0.59
N THR A 24 7.84 -2.80 1.10
CA THR A 24 8.28 -3.95 0.29
C THR A 24 7.18 -4.97 0.03
N HIS A 25 6.14 -5.01 0.87
CA HIS A 25 5.07 -6.01 0.81
C HIS A 25 3.72 -5.36 0.92
N LEU A 26 2.74 -5.94 0.25
CA LEU A 26 1.34 -5.59 0.40
C LEU A 26 0.56 -6.81 0.88
N ALA A 27 -0.47 -6.56 1.67
CA ALA A 27 -1.38 -7.60 2.12
C ALA A 27 -2.82 -7.16 1.89
N VAL A 28 -3.69 -8.14 1.70
CA VAL A 28 -5.14 -7.94 1.62
C VAL A 28 -5.82 -8.77 2.71
N GLY A 29 -6.98 -8.32 3.12
CA GLY A 29 -7.76 -8.99 4.15
C GLY A 29 -9.25 -8.76 4.00
N THR A 30 -10.01 -9.27 4.96
CA THR A 30 -11.47 -9.32 4.91
C THR A 30 -12.17 -8.44 5.94
N ASP A 31 -11.45 -7.64 6.71
CA ASP A 31 -12.01 -6.74 7.72
C ASP A 31 -12.24 -5.35 7.15
N ASN A 32 -13.45 -4.81 7.33
CA ASN A 32 -13.82 -3.47 6.89
C ASN A 32 -13.92 -2.45 8.03
N THR A 33 -13.42 -2.76 9.21
CA THR A 33 -13.33 -1.79 10.29
C THR A 33 -12.50 -0.59 9.83
N ALA A 34 -12.97 0.62 10.09
CA ALA A 34 -12.29 1.84 9.64
C ALA A 34 -10.82 1.86 10.08
N ALA A 35 -9.94 2.26 9.16
CA ALA A 35 -8.52 2.38 9.45
C ALA A 35 -8.26 3.52 10.44
N THR A 36 -7.31 3.29 11.37
CA THR A 36 -6.88 4.29 12.35
C THR A 36 -5.36 4.36 12.39
N VAL A 37 -4.84 5.47 12.91
CA VAL A 37 -3.38 5.63 13.08
C VAL A 37 -2.77 4.65 14.08
N GLY A 38 -3.60 4.06 14.93
CA GLY A 38 -3.15 3.07 15.93
C GLY A 38 -3.11 1.64 15.40
N ASP A 39 -3.54 1.39 14.16
CA ASP A 39 -3.52 0.04 13.60
C ASP A 39 -2.08 -0.46 13.47
N THR A 40 -1.85 -1.71 13.86
CA THR A 40 -0.54 -2.36 13.78
C THR A 40 -0.54 -3.55 12.83
N ASP A 41 -1.73 -3.99 12.41
CA ASP A 41 -1.94 -5.11 11.49
C ASP A 41 -3.24 -4.90 10.71
N LEU A 42 -3.46 -5.70 9.68
CA LEU A 42 -4.79 -5.83 9.09
C LEU A 42 -5.72 -6.48 10.11
N GLY A 43 -7.01 -6.19 10.00
CA GLY A 43 -8.00 -6.80 10.88
C GLY A 43 -8.13 -8.31 10.65
N ALA A 44 -8.01 -8.76 9.40
CA ALA A 44 -8.12 -10.17 9.03
C ALA A 44 -7.31 -10.44 7.76
N GLU A 45 -5.99 -10.50 7.90
CA GLU A 45 -5.09 -10.71 6.77
C GLU A 45 -5.31 -12.08 6.11
N VAL A 46 -5.40 -12.09 4.80
CA VAL A 46 -5.58 -13.31 3.98
C VAL A 46 -4.31 -13.66 3.23
N THR A 47 -3.74 -12.69 2.51
CA THR A 47 -2.58 -12.92 1.65
C THR A 47 -1.63 -11.73 1.75
N ARG A 48 -0.34 -12.01 1.88
CA ARG A 48 0.72 -11.01 1.83
C ARG A 48 1.75 -11.43 0.79
N LYS A 49 2.12 -10.49 -0.08
CA LYS A 49 3.09 -10.73 -1.16
C LYS A 49 4.07 -9.57 -1.25
N ALA A 50 5.26 -9.84 -1.78
CA ALA A 50 6.12 -8.77 -2.24
C ALA A 50 5.36 -7.88 -3.24
N ARG A 51 5.56 -6.57 -3.17
CA ARG A 51 4.93 -5.67 -4.14
C ARG A 51 5.23 -6.14 -5.56
N GLN A 52 4.23 -6.11 -6.43
CA GLN A 52 4.39 -6.47 -7.83
C GLN A 52 5.23 -5.43 -8.55
N GLU A 53 4.97 -4.17 -8.28
CA GLU A 53 5.68 -3.03 -8.84
C GLU A 53 5.41 -1.78 -8.01
N TYR A 54 6.16 -0.73 -8.29
CA TYR A 54 5.85 0.61 -7.83
C TYR A 54 5.99 1.59 -8.99
N THR A 55 5.23 2.68 -8.91
CA THR A 55 5.31 3.77 -9.88
C THR A 55 5.63 5.05 -9.13
N ARG A 56 6.72 5.69 -9.49
CA ARG A 56 7.17 6.94 -8.88
C ARG A 56 6.67 8.13 -9.68
N GLY A 57 5.82 8.93 -9.07
CA GLY A 57 5.32 10.18 -9.65
C GLY A 57 6.12 11.40 -9.19
N THR A 58 5.62 12.58 -9.50
CA THR A 58 6.24 13.84 -9.06
C THR A 58 6.13 14.06 -7.56
N SER A 59 5.00 13.69 -6.96
CA SER A 59 4.70 13.91 -5.54
C SER A 59 4.02 12.70 -4.91
N ASP A 60 4.18 11.53 -5.50
CA ASP A 60 3.58 10.31 -5.00
C ASP A 60 4.42 9.08 -5.34
N VAL A 61 4.08 7.97 -4.71
CA VAL A 61 4.52 6.63 -5.12
C VAL A 61 3.30 5.73 -5.02
N ILE A 62 3.04 4.97 -6.07
CA ILE A 62 1.96 3.98 -6.11
C ILE A 62 2.60 2.60 -5.98
N PHE A 63 2.15 1.83 -4.99
CA PHE A 63 2.57 0.45 -4.79
C PHE A 63 1.46 -0.47 -5.23
N SER A 64 1.80 -1.50 -6.02
CA SER A 64 0.81 -2.38 -6.63
C SER A 64 0.98 -3.81 -6.16
N LEU A 65 -0.15 -4.46 -5.85
CA LEU A 65 -0.27 -5.87 -5.55
C LEU A 65 -1.08 -6.53 -6.66
N PHE A 66 -0.60 -7.68 -7.15
CA PHE A 66 -1.32 -8.47 -8.12
C PHE A 66 -1.73 -9.82 -7.53
N LEU A 67 -3.01 -10.11 -7.58
CA LEU A 67 -3.58 -11.40 -7.18
C LEU A 67 -4.04 -12.15 -8.42
N ASN A 68 -3.40 -13.27 -8.72
CA ASN A 68 -3.75 -14.10 -9.87
C ASN A 68 -5.01 -14.95 -9.58
N SER A 69 -5.42 -15.75 -10.56
CA SER A 69 -6.64 -16.55 -10.46
C SER A 69 -6.57 -17.65 -9.40
N LEU A 70 -5.42 -17.92 -8.80
CA LEU A 70 -5.25 -18.96 -7.79
C LEU A 70 -5.12 -18.40 -6.38
N GLU A 71 -5.05 -17.07 -6.22
CA GLU A 71 -4.75 -16.43 -4.95
C GLU A 71 -5.98 -15.82 -4.30
N SER A 72 -6.09 -15.97 -2.97
CA SER A 72 -7.15 -15.37 -2.14
C SER A 72 -8.57 -15.78 -2.51
N ASN A 73 -8.76 -16.84 -3.27
CA ASN A 73 -10.07 -17.29 -3.72
C ASN A 73 -10.99 -17.64 -2.55
N GLY A 74 -12.28 -17.35 -2.71
CA GLY A 74 -13.29 -17.59 -1.69
C GLY A 74 -13.37 -16.48 -0.63
N ASN A 75 -12.60 -15.41 -0.76
CA ASN A 75 -12.58 -14.32 0.18
C ASN A 75 -13.22 -13.06 -0.38
N SER A 76 -13.95 -12.35 0.48
CA SER A 76 -14.43 -11.00 0.20
C SER A 76 -13.39 -10.01 0.70
N LEU A 77 -12.58 -9.47 -0.19
CA LEU A 77 -11.48 -8.58 0.15
C LEU A 77 -12.01 -7.19 0.45
N LYS A 78 -11.62 -6.61 1.59
CA LYS A 78 -12.14 -5.34 2.09
C LYS A 78 -11.07 -4.41 2.64
N GLU A 79 -9.83 -4.88 2.79
CA GLU A 79 -8.74 -4.08 3.34
C GLU A 79 -7.45 -4.39 2.61
N VAL A 80 -6.53 -3.41 2.64
CA VAL A 80 -5.19 -3.54 2.10
C VAL A 80 -4.22 -2.86 3.07
N GLY A 81 -3.01 -3.41 3.18
CA GLY A 81 -1.94 -2.81 3.98
C GLY A 81 -0.61 -2.83 3.26
N LEU A 82 0.22 -1.82 3.59
CA LEU A 82 1.62 -1.79 3.23
C LEU A 82 2.44 -2.23 4.43
N PHE A 83 3.40 -3.12 4.19
CA PHE A 83 4.28 -3.67 5.23
C PHE A 83 5.73 -3.58 4.79
N ASP A 84 6.63 -3.58 5.76
CA ASP A 84 8.08 -3.58 5.53
C ASP A 84 8.71 -4.98 5.59
N ALA A 85 7.91 -6.04 5.71
CA ALA A 85 8.40 -7.41 5.82
C ALA A 85 7.41 -8.41 5.25
N ALA A 86 7.91 -9.59 4.90
CA ALA A 86 7.10 -10.69 4.34
C ALA A 86 6.13 -11.29 5.38
N SER A 87 6.46 -11.20 6.65
CA SER A 87 5.61 -11.62 7.77
C SER A 87 5.91 -10.78 8.98
N VAL A 88 4.92 -10.59 9.85
CA VAL A 88 5.05 -9.70 11.00
C VAL A 88 5.44 -8.29 10.52
N GLY A 89 6.53 -7.70 11.01
CA GLY A 89 7.01 -6.39 10.60
C GLY A 89 6.09 -5.24 11.00
N ASN A 90 6.32 -4.08 10.39
CA ASN A 90 5.55 -2.88 10.67
C ASN A 90 4.50 -2.64 9.58
N LEU A 91 3.27 -2.38 10.02
CA LEU A 91 2.22 -1.87 9.15
C LEU A 91 2.48 -0.38 8.89
N LEU A 92 2.71 -0.03 7.64
CA LEU A 92 3.02 1.35 7.23
C LEU A 92 1.76 2.13 6.88
N GLU A 93 0.78 1.44 6.29
CA GLU A 93 -0.52 2.02 5.94
C GLU A 93 -1.57 0.92 5.88
N ARG A 94 -2.81 1.27 6.25
CA ARG A 94 -3.98 0.42 6.10
C ARG A 94 -5.13 1.23 5.53
N ASN A 95 -5.78 0.70 4.51
CA ASN A 95 -6.99 1.29 3.92
C ASN A 95 -8.06 0.22 3.77
N THR A 96 -9.31 0.65 3.82
CA THR A 96 -10.44 -0.20 3.51
C THR A 96 -11.06 0.23 2.18
N PHE A 97 -11.73 -0.70 1.51
CA PHE A 97 -12.35 -0.45 0.21
C PHE A 97 -13.63 -1.26 0.08
N THR A 98 -14.41 -0.96 -0.97
CA THR A 98 -15.62 -1.72 -1.30
C THR A 98 -15.26 -3.17 -1.58
N ALA A 99 -15.97 -4.10 -0.96
CA ALA A 99 -15.69 -5.53 -1.00
C ALA A 99 -15.56 -6.05 -2.44
N ILE A 100 -14.50 -6.84 -2.65
CA ILE A 100 -14.25 -7.55 -3.92
C ILE A 100 -14.31 -9.05 -3.63
N ALA A 101 -15.29 -9.73 -4.23
CA ALA A 101 -15.41 -11.18 -4.10
C ALA A 101 -14.37 -11.83 -5.01
N LYS A 102 -13.25 -12.29 -4.43
CA LYS A 102 -12.17 -12.91 -5.18
C LYS A 102 -12.50 -14.36 -5.50
N SER A 103 -12.39 -14.72 -6.76
CA SER A 103 -12.62 -16.09 -7.24
C SER A 103 -11.58 -16.46 -8.32
N SER A 104 -11.59 -17.74 -8.73
CA SER A 104 -10.72 -18.21 -9.80
C SER A 104 -11.06 -17.63 -11.17
N SER A 105 -12.19 -16.92 -11.29
CA SER A 105 -12.62 -16.29 -12.55
C SER A 105 -12.05 -14.89 -12.74
N ILE A 106 -11.40 -14.33 -11.72
CA ILE A 106 -10.89 -12.94 -11.77
C ILE A 106 -9.47 -12.85 -11.28
N GLU A 107 -8.77 -11.85 -11.80
CA GLU A 107 -7.49 -11.37 -11.31
C GLU A 107 -7.69 -9.97 -10.77
N VAL A 108 -6.96 -9.59 -9.73
CA VAL A 108 -7.16 -8.30 -9.06
C VAL A 108 -5.83 -7.57 -8.93
N TRP A 109 -5.83 -6.30 -9.32
CA TRP A 109 -4.78 -5.35 -9.01
C TRP A 109 -5.27 -4.45 -7.88
N VAL A 110 -4.45 -4.29 -6.85
CA VAL A 110 -4.71 -3.36 -5.75
C VAL A 110 -3.57 -2.36 -5.73
N ASP A 111 -3.90 -1.08 -5.92
CA ASP A 111 -2.94 0.00 -5.92
C ASP A 111 -3.11 0.83 -4.66
N VAL A 112 -1.99 1.13 -3.99
CA VAL A 112 -1.95 2.01 -2.83
C VAL A 112 -1.09 3.21 -3.17
N GLU A 113 -1.70 4.40 -3.16
CA GLU A 113 -1.01 5.65 -3.47
C GLU A 113 -0.59 6.36 -2.19
N GLU A 114 0.72 6.64 -2.09
CA GLU A 114 1.29 7.47 -1.04
C GLU A 114 1.60 8.85 -1.61
N GLN A 115 0.88 9.86 -1.13
CA GLN A 115 1.08 11.23 -1.55
C GLN A 115 2.03 11.97 -0.61
N ILE A 116 2.87 12.82 -1.19
CA ILE A 116 3.79 13.67 -0.45
C ILE A 116 3.37 15.12 -0.66
N ASP A 117 3.00 15.77 0.43
CA ASP A 117 2.62 17.17 0.42
C ASP A 117 3.69 17.97 1.16
N VAL A 118 4.55 18.65 0.39
CA VAL A 118 5.61 19.51 0.93
C VAL A 118 5.28 20.93 0.51
N THR A 119 5.00 21.79 1.47
CA THR A 119 4.61 23.17 1.24
C THR A 119 5.63 24.17 1.78
N GLN A 120 5.58 25.39 1.24
CA GLN A 120 6.42 26.49 1.72
C GLN A 120 5.84 27.15 2.95
#